data_cd52793e04f4098e2af24526920d9f85
#
_entry.id   cd52793e04f4098e2af24526920d9f85
#
_cell.length_a   1.000
_cell.length_b   1.000
_cell.length_c   1.000
_cell.angle_alpha   90.00
_cell.angle_beta   90.00
_cell.angle_gamma   90.00
#
_symmetry.space_group_name_H-M   'P 1'
#
loop_
_entity.id
_entity.type
_entity.pdbx_description
1 polymer ?
#
loop_
_entity_poly.entity_id
_entity_poly.type
_entity_poly.pdbx_seq_one_letter_code
_entity_poly.pdbx_strand_id
1 'polypeptide(L)'
;MCRVLMATVLLMLAVVTNAQGANQVSREEIRGLDEQIQDVKKDVISLTSELNRLEEKLLFPSNTQVALFVSLPNSSEFSLESVEVKLDNQVVAHHLYTYREIEALQLGGVQRIHTANVQTGAHPLEVTYFGKSKSGKEYRATARYSVEKAVGPKFVEIQIAGNQSAINFKDW
;
A
#
# COMPACT_ATOMS: atom_id res chain seq x y z
N MET A 1 89.81 19.64 10.01
CA MET A 1 88.52 20.31 10.14
C MET A 1 87.57 20.09 8.92
N CYS A 2 88.07 19.95 7.69
CA CYS A 2 87.24 19.80 6.48
C CYS A 2 86.48 18.47 6.37
N ARG A 3 87.03 17.36 6.97
CA ARG A 3 86.33 16.02 6.92
C ARG A 3 85.16 15.89 7.86
N VAL A 4 85.11 16.65 8.94
CA VAL A 4 84.01 16.64 9.92
C VAL A 4 82.78 17.47 9.38
N LEU A 5 83.11 18.55 8.67
CA LEU A 5 82.07 19.42 8.05
C LEU A 5 81.35 18.72 6.89
N MET A 6 82.03 17.85 6.13
CA MET A 6 81.39 17.07 5.07
C MET A 6 80.47 15.95 5.60
N ALA A 7 80.82 15.35 6.75
CA ALA A 7 80.03 14.31 7.37
C ALA A 7 78.70 14.87 7.95
N THR A 8 78.72 16.10 8.49
CA THR A 8 77.51 16.76 9.04
C THR A 8 76.54 17.23 7.96
N VAL A 9 77.02 17.65 6.81
CA VAL A 9 76.23 18.03 5.65
C VAL A 9 75.49 16.80 5.03
N LEU A 10 76.25 15.65 4.96
CA LEU A 10 75.66 14.40 4.44
C LEU A 10 74.58 13.83 5.37
N LEU A 11 74.67 14.00 6.70
CA LEU A 11 73.71 13.56 7.67
C LEU A 11 72.45 14.43 7.66
N MET A 12 72.52 15.71 7.34
CA MET A 12 71.37 16.61 7.22
C MET A 12 70.54 16.37 5.97
N LEU A 13 71.15 15.82 4.87
CA LEU A 13 70.39 15.51 3.65
C LEU A 13 69.53 14.24 3.75
N ALA A 14 69.81 13.32 4.69
CA ALA A 14 69.07 12.06 4.85
C ALA A 14 67.73 12.20 5.59
N VAL A 15 67.46 13.33 6.26
CA VAL A 15 66.25 13.53 7.07
C VAL A 15 65.07 14.08 6.25
N VAL A 16 65.28 14.58 5.03
CA VAL A 16 64.22 15.26 4.24
C VAL A 16 63.38 14.28 3.42
N THR A 17 63.71 12.99 3.30
CA THR A 17 63.05 12.05 2.40
C THR A 17 61.87 11.29 3.02
N ASN A 18 61.53 11.45 4.30
CA ASN A 18 60.44 10.70 4.94
C ASN A 18 59.13 11.45 5.09
N ALA A 19 59.01 12.70 4.63
CA ALA A 19 57.79 13.50 4.83
C ALA A 19 56.75 13.37 3.69
N GLN A 20 57.05 12.66 2.60
CA GLN A 20 56.14 12.57 1.44
C GLN A 20 55.17 11.39 1.48
N GLY A 21 55.42 10.35 2.30
CA GLY A 21 54.55 9.17 2.38
C GLY A 21 53.24 9.40 3.17
N ALA A 22 53.30 10.23 4.20
CA ALA A 22 52.13 10.46 5.08
C ALA A 22 50.99 11.29 4.43
N ASN A 23 51.35 12.16 3.46
CA ASN A 23 50.37 13.00 2.78
C ASN A 23 49.64 12.31 1.61
N GLN A 24 50.21 11.22 1.06
CA GLN A 24 49.56 10.48 -0.04
C GLN A 24 48.51 9.50 0.48
N VAL A 25 48.79 8.79 1.56
CA VAL A 25 47.80 7.87 2.20
C VAL A 25 46.57 8.65 2.67
N SER A 26 46.73 9.82 3.26
CA SER A 26 45.64 10.67 3.70
C SER A 26 44.75 11.20 2.53
N ARG A 27 45.33 11.42 1.35
CA ARG A 27 44.57 11.86 0.17
C ARG A 27 43.79 10.75 -0.50
N GLU A 28 44.31 9.52 -0.49
CA GLU A 28 43.59 8.34 -1.00
C GLU A 28 42.47 7.93 -0.07
N GLU A 29 42.66 7.99 1.24
CA GLU A 29 41.60 7.76 2.22
C GLU A 29 40.47 8.80 2.13
N ILE A 30 40.78 10.08 1.96
CA ILE A 30 39.80 11.16 1.78
C ILE A 30 39.06 10.98 0.46
N ARG A 31 39.69 10.55 -0.63
CA ARG A 31 39.02 10.23 -1.89
C ARG A 31 38.07 9.04 -1.73
N GLY A 32 38.50 7.97 -1.05
CA GLY A 32 37.66 6.82 -0.78
C GLY A 32 36.42 7.17 0.08
N LEU A 33 36.59 8.05 1.07
CA LEU A 33 35.49 8.55 1.88
C LEU A 33 34.52 9.41 1.08
N ASP A 34 35.02 10.27 0.21
CA ASP A 34 34.22 11.15 -0.64
C ASP A 34 33.41 10.35 -1.65
N GLU A 35 33.98 9.29 -2.21
CA GLU A 35 33.31 8.34 -3.09
C GLU A 35 32.18 7.58 -2.34
N GLN A 36 32.44 7.09 -1.13
CA GLN A 36 31.41 6.46 -0.28
C GLN A 36 30.28 7.42 0.10
N ILE A 37 30.60 8.67 0.39
CA ILE A 37 29.59 9.71 0.67
C ILE A 37 28.72 9.97 -0.57
N GLN A 38 29.30 9.99 -1.77
CA GLN A 38 28.54 10.17 -3.01
C GLN A 38 27.64 8.97 -3.29
N ASP A 39 28.09 7.75 -3.01
CA ASP A 39 27.28 6.54 -3.17
C ASP A 39 26.11 6.51 -2.18
N VAL A 40 26.35 6.79 -0.90
CA VAL A 40 25.30 6.91 0.11
C VAL A 40 24.30 8.01 -0.27
N LYS A 41 24.75 9.14 -0.79
CA LYS A 41 23.86 10.22 -1.26
C LYS A 41 22.99 9.77 -2.44
N LYS A 42 23.55 9.02 -3.39
CA LYS A 42 22.79 8.41 -4.49
C LYS A 42 21.72 7.44 -3.98
N ASP A 43 22.09 6.58 -3.04
CA ASP A 43 21.18 5.58 -2.47
C ASP A 43 20.04 6.26 -1.71
N VAL A 44 20.32 7.30 -0.93
CA VAL A 44 19.31 8.09 -0.22
C VAL A 44 18.34 8.78 -1.20
N ILE A 45 18.84 9.36 -2.29
CA ILE A 45 17.99 9.99 -3.32
C ILE A 45 17.13 8.94 -4.02
N SER A 46 17.68 7.77 -4.34
CA SER A 46 16.96 6.65 -4.95
C SER A 46 15.86 6.14 -4.04
N LEU A 47 16.14 5.88 -2.77
CA LEU A 47 15.18 5.46 -1.75
C LEU A 47 14.07 6.49 -1.56
N THR A 48 14.40 7.77 -1.52
CA THR A 48 13.41 8.86 -1.40
C THR A 48 12.48 8.88 -2.60
N SER A 49 13.01 8.71 -3.81
CA SER A 49 12.21 8.63 -5.04
C SER A 49 11.29 7.41 -5.04
N GLU A 50 11.76 6.28 -4.55
CA GLU A 50 10.98 5.04 -4.47
C GLU A 50 9.87 5.13 -3.41
N LEU A 51 10.15 5.76 -2.27
CA LEU A 51 9.16 6.07 -1.25
C LEU A 51 8.05 6.99 -1.77
N ASN A 52 8.41 8.09 -2.46
CA ASN A 52 7.44 8.99 -3.06
C ASN A 52 6.56 8.27 -4.11
N ARG A 53 7.15 7.38 -4.91
CA ARG A 53 6.40 6.57 -5.89
C ARG A 53 5.46 5.56 -5.23
N LEU A 54 5.87 4.98 -4.10
CA LEU A 54 5.00 4.09 -3.32
C LEU A 54 3.87 4.86 -2.65
N GLU A 55 4.16 6.03 -2.11
CA GLU A 55 3.17 6.94 -1.54
C GLU A 55 2.14 7.37 -2.60
N GLU A 56 2.57 7.77 -3.78
CA GLU A 56 1.70 8.10 -4.90
C GLU A 56 0.79 6.93 -5.31
N LYS A 57 1.33 5.70 -5.36
CA LYS A 57 0.54 4.49 -5.63
C LYS A 57 -0.50 4.18 -4.55
N LEU A 58 -0.24 4.55 -3.30
CA LEU A 58 -1.17 4.36 -2.18
C LEU A 58 -2.25 5.45 -2.15
N LEU A 59 -1.91 6.67 -2.56
CA LEU A 59 -2.84 7.81 -2.58
C LEU A 59 -3.79 7.78 -3.79
N PHE A 60 -3.33 7.26 -4.92
CA PHE A 60 -4.13 7.18 -6.14
C PHE A 60 -4.48 5.73 -6.45
N PRO A 61 -5.78 5.39 -6.52
CA PRO A 61 -6.22 4.06 -6.91
C PRO A 61 -5.68 3.72 -8.30
N SER A 62 -5.07 2.54 -8.44
CA SER A 62 -4.53 2.09 -9.73
C SER A 62 -5.66 1.98 -10.76
N ASN A 63 -5.36 2.22 -12.02
CA ASN A 63 -6.32 2.13 -13.13
C ASN A 63 -6.98 0.74 -13.25
N THR A 64 -6.46 -0.26 -12.56
CA THR A 64 -6.99 -1.63 -12.54
C THR A 64 -7.82 -1.94 -11.28
N GLN A 65 -7.94 -1.00 -10.33
CA GLN A 65 -8.56 -1.27 -9.05
C GLN A 65 -10.09 -1.34 -9.13
N VAL A 66 -10.67 -2.35 -8.46
CA VAL A 66 -12.08 -2.44 -8.11
C VAL A 66 -12.20 -2.44 -6.59
N ALA A 67 -13.04 -1.58 -6.03
CA ALA A 67 -13.37 -1.59 -4.61
C ALA A 67 -14.87 -1.82 -4.40
N LEU A 68 -15.18 -2.75 -3.50
CA LEU A 68 -16.55 -3.17 -3.16
C LEU A 68 -16.91 -2.64 -1.77
N PHE A 69 -18.06 -2.03 -1.70
CA PHE A 69 -18.60 -1.42 -0.49
C PHE A 69 -19.95 -2.02 -0.14
N VAL A 70 -20.24 -2.12 1.15
CA VAL A 70 -21.56 -2.53 1.67
C VAL A 70 -22.21 -1.37 2.41
N SER A 71 -23.50 -1.18 2.18
CA SER A 71 -24.34 -0.23 2.91
C SER A 71 -25.69 -0.84 3.26
N LEU A 72 -26.35 -0.30 4.30
CA LEU A 72 -27.68 -0.68 4.75
C LEU A 72 -28.62 0.54 4.68
N PRO A 73 -29.16 0.87 3.51
CA PRO A 73 -30.07 2.00 3.42
C PRO A 73 -31.37 1.72 4.17
N ASN A 74 -31.76 2.61 5.10
CA ASN A 74 -33.04 2.62 5.79
C ASN A 74 -33.44 1.33 6.55
N SER A 75 -32.48 0.62 7.16
CA SER A 75 -32.78 -0.67 7.78
C SER A 75 -32.64 -0.70 9.30
N SER A 76 -33.36 0.17 10.02
CA SER A 76 -33.37 0.16 11.49
C SER A 76 -33.92 -1.13 12.12
N GLU A 77 -34.61 -1.97 11.35
CA GLU A 77 -35.25 -3.20 11.82
C GLU A 77 -34.58 -4.50 11.42
N PHE A 78 -33.47 -4.39 10.68
CA PHE A 78 -32.73 -5.52 10.16
C PHE A 78 -31.28 -5.52 10.70
N SER A 79 -30.85 -6.70 11.17
CA SER A 79 -29.47 -6.94 11.61
C SER A 79 -28.77 -7.83 10.58
N LEU A 80 -27.79 -7.29 9.90
CA LEU A 80 -26.93 -8.03 8.97
C LEU A 80 -25.94 -8.87 9.78
N GLU A 81 -25.92 -10.18 9.60
CA GLU A 81 -25.01 -11.08 10.31
C GLU A 81 -23.76 -11.38 9.49
N SER A 82 -23.95 -11.65 8.19
CA SER A 82 -22.81 -11.95 7.31
C SER A 82 -23.06 -11.54 5.87
N VAL A 83 -21.95 -11.28 5.17
CA VAL A 83 -21.92 -11.08 3.71
C VAL A 83 -20.80 -11.92 3.12
N GLU A 84 -21.10 -12.67 2.09
CA GLU A 84 -20.16 -13.38 1.24
C GLU A 84 -20.18 -12.77 -0.16
N VAL A 85 -19.02 -12.48 -0.71
CA VAL A 85 -18.87 -11.89 -2.04
C VAL A 85 -17.98 -12.78 -2.89
N LYS A 86 -18.45 -13.10 -4.07
CA LYS A 86 -17.68 -13.79 -5.12
C LYS A 86 -17.53 -12.86 -6.30
N LEU A 87 -16.31 -12.76 -6.78
CA LEU A 87 -15.94 -12.08 -8.02
C LEU A 87 -15.27 -13.10 -8.94
N ASP A 88 -15.70 -13.18 -10.19
CA ASP A 88 -15.22 -14.19 -11.15
C ASP A 88 -15.35 -15.64 -10.63
N ASN A 89 -16.47 -15.94 -9.94
CA ASN A 89 -16.74 -17.22 -9.28
C ASN A 89 -15.78 -17.62 -8.14
N GLN A 90 -14.91 -16.69 -7.68
CA GLN A 90 -14.02 -16.90 -6.54
C GLN A 90 -14.52 -16.11 -5.33
N VAL A 91 -14.52 -16.72 -4.15
CA VAL A 91 -14.83 -15.99 -2.90
C VAL A 91 -13.70 -15.01 -2.63
N VAL A 92 -14.02 -13.71 -2.70
CA VAL A 92 -13.07 -12.62 -2.50
C VAL A 92 -13.24 -11.95 -1.14
N ALA A 93 -14.41 -12.07 -0.53
CA ALA A 93 -14.68 -11.57 0.82
C ALA A 93 -15.74 -12.42 1.52
N HIS A 94 -15.52 -12.66 2.80
CA HIS A 94 -16.51 -13.19 3.73
C HIS A 94 -16.39 -12.40 5.03
N HIS A 95 -17.43 -11.66 5.41
CA HIS A 95 -17.42 -10.79 6.58
C HIS A 95 -18.55 -11.15 7.52
N LEU A 96 -18.23 -11.29 8.81
CA LEU A 96 -19.18 -11.45 9.92
C LEU A 96 -19.28 -10.13 10.66
N TYR A 97 -20.48 -9.59 10.75
CA TYR A 97 -20.73 -8.28 11.32
C TYR A 97 -20.86 -8.29 12.83
N THR A 98 -20.14 -7.39 13.47
CA THR A 98 -20.28 -7.10 14.89
C THR A 98 -21.43 -6.11 15.11
N TYR A 99 -21.94 -6.03 16.34
CA TYR A 99 -23.00 -5.09 16.70
C TYR A 99 -22.65 -3.63 16.36
N ARG A 100 -21.39 -3.22 16.62
CA ARG A 100 -20.91 -1.85 16.34
C ARG A 100 -20.86 -1.53 14.84
N GLU A 101 -20.47 -2.49 14.03
CA GLU A 101 -20.43 -2.32 12.58
C GLU A 101 -21.86 -2.19 12.01
N ILE A 102 -22.79 -3.00 12.51
CA ILE A 102 -24.19 -2.93 12.11
C ILE A 102 -24.78 -1.55 12.49
N GLU A 103 -24.54 -1.09 13.71
CA GLU A 103 -24.99 0.23 14.17
C GLU A 103 -24.44 1.34 13.27
N ALA A 104 -23.14 1.29 12.92
CA ALA A 104 -22.53 2.25 12.01
C ALA A 104 -23.16 2.22 10.60
N LEU A 105 -23.44 1.03 10.05
CA LEU A 105 -24.11 0.88 8.77
C LEU A 105 -25.55 1.39 8.81
N GLN A 106 -26.29 1.16 9.91
CA GLN A 106 -27.67 1.66 10.11
C GLN A 106 -27.71 3.18 10.23
N LEU A 107 -26.65 3.82 10.71
CA LEU A 107 -26.50 5.28 10.76
C LEU A 107 -26.07 5.89 9.40
N GLY A 108 -26.05 5.08 8.34
CA GLY A 108 -25.68 5.51 6.99
C GLY A 108 -24.18 5.34 6.67
N GLY A 109 -23.46 4.59 7.49
CA GLY A 109 -22.07 4.21 7.20
C GLY A 109 -21.98 3.32 5.97
N VAL A 110 -20.82 3.38 5.30
CA VAL A 110 -20.48 2.52 4.17
C VAL A 110 -19.17 1.82 4.49
N GLN A 111 -19.16 0.49 4.44
CA GLN A 111 -17.99 -0.32 4.74
C GLN A 111 -17.35 -0.83 3.46
N ARG A 112 -16.05 -0.60 3.30
CA ARG A 112 -15.29 -1.24 2.25
C ARG A 112 -14.91 -2.66 2.66
N ILE A 113 -15.40 -3.66 1.90
CA ILE A 113 -15.20 -5.08 2.22
C ILE A 113 -14.13 -5.75 1.37
N HIS A 114 -13.86 -5.22 0.17
CA HIS A 114 -12.87 -5.80 -0.72
C HIS A 114 -12.24 -4.75 -1.63
N THR A 115 -10.98 -4.96 -1.98
CA THR A 115 -10.26 -4.16 -2.97
C THR A 115 -9.29 -5.09 -3.71
N ALA A 116 -9.38 -5.14 -5.03
CA ALA A 116 -8.52 -5.95 -5.88
C ALA A 116 -8.18 -5.24 -7.18
N ASN A 117 -7.12 -5.69 -7.82
CA ASN A 117 -6.81 -5.32 -9.19
C ASN A 117 -7.49 -6.31 -10.13
N VAL A 118 -8.34 -5.79 -11.00
CA VAL A 118 -9.14 -6.57 -11.95
C VAL A 118 -8.86 -6.07 -13.36
N GLN A 119 -8.79 -6.96 -14.33
CA GLN A 119 -8.59 -6.60 -15.73
C GLN A 119 -9.79 -5.81 -16.27
N THR A 120 -9.63 -5.13 -17.40
CA THR A 120 -10.76 -4.51 -18.12
C THR A 120 -11.67 -5.58 -18.70
N GLY A 121 -12.98 -5.39 -18.57
CA GLY A 121 -13.99 -6.35 -19.04
C GLY A 121 -15.18 -6.46 -18.10
N ALA A 122 -16.06 -7.39 -18.41
CA ALA A 122 -17.22 -7.75 -17.58
C ALA A 122 -16.86 -8.84 -16.59
N HIS A 123 -17.07 -8.57 -15.30
CA HIS A 123 -16.76 -9.49 -14.20
C HIS A 123 -18.03 -9.85 -13.42
N PRO A 124 -18.44 -11.12 -13.36
CA PRO A 124 -19.59 -11.54 -12.59
C PRO A 124 -19.32 -11.38 -11.09
N LEU A 125 -20.16 -10.59 -10.44
CA LEU A 125 -20.19 -10.38 -9.01
C LEU A 125 -21.43 -11.09 -8.44
N GLU A 126 -21.23 -12.01 -7.49
CA GLU A 126 -22.29 -12.67 -6.74
C GLU A 126 -22.16 -12.28 -5.27
N VAL A 127 -23.25 -11.78 -4.70
CA VAL A 127 -23.32 -11.38 -3.29
C VAL A 127 -24.40 -12.18 -2.60
N THR A 128 -24.04 -12.83 -1.50
CA THR A 128 -24.96 -13.53 -0.61
C THR A 128 -24.90 -12.89 0.77
N TYR A 129 -26.03 -12.54 1.34
CA TYR A 129 -26.08 -12.10 2.73
C TYR A 129 -26.97 -12.99 3.58
N PHE A 130 -26.69 -12.98 4.87
CA PHE A 130 -27.52 -13.54 5.92
C PHE A 130 -27.74 -12.52 7.02
N GLY A 131 -28.96 -12.44 7.53
CA GLY A 131 -29.31 -11.52 8.60
C GLY A 131 -30.65 -11.84 9.24
N LYS A 132 -30.99 -11.09 10.30
CA LYS A 132 -32.21 -11.28 11.08
C LYS A 132 -32.99 -9.99 11.27
N SER A 133 -34.32 -10.08 11.25
CA SER A 133 -35.19 -9.02 11.70
C SER A 133 -35.20 -8.95 13.23
N LYS A 134 -35.64 -7.82 13.81
CA LYS A 134 -35.92 -7.68 15.24
C LYS A 134 -36.91 -8.71 15.78
N SER A 135 -37.81 -9.21 14.92
CA SER A 135 -38.74 -10.30 15.25
C SER A 135 -38.12 -11.69 15.26
N GLY A 136 -36.83 -11.82 14.97
CA GLY A 136 -36.10 -13.08 14.91
C GLY A 136 -36.25 -13.83 13.58
N LYS A 137 -36.95 -13.28 12.59
CA LYS A 137 -37.08 -13.91 11.27
C LYS A 137 -35.75 -13.79 10.51
N GLU A 138 -35.29 -14.93 10.02
CA GLU A 138 -34.06 -15.03 9.21
C GLU A 138 -34.32 -14.65 7.76
N TYR A 139 -33.35 -13.95 7.18
CA TYR A 139 -33.35 -13.56 5.77
C TYR A 139 -32.03 -13.99 5.15
N ARG A 140 -32.13 -14.61 4.00
CA ARG A 140 -30.98 -14.94 3.16
C ARG A 140 -31.33 -14.60 1.73
N ALA A 141 -30.50 -13.85 1.06
CA ALA A 141 -30.66 -13.60 -0.36
C ALA A 141 -29.31 -13.61 -1.07
N THR A 142 -29.37 -13.95 -2.35
CA THR A 142 -28.22 -13.93 -3.26
C THR A 142 -28.61 -13.11 -4.49
N ALA A 143 -27.77 -12.19 -4.88
CA ALA A 143 -27.94 -11.43 -6.11
C ALA A 143 -26.66 -11.46 -6.95
N ARG A 144 -26.84 -11.32 -8.26
CA ARG A 144 -25.77 -11.28 -9.25
C ARG A 144 -25.76 -9.96 -9.98
N TYR A 145 -24.59 -9.47 -10.24
CA TYR A 145 -24.34 -8.22 -10.95
C TYR A 145 -23.12 -8.38 -11.88
N SER A 146 -23.13 -7.73 -13.03
CA SER A 146 -21.95 -7.66 -13.90
C SER A 146 -21.22 -6.36 -13.67
N VAL A 147 -20.03 -6.43 -13.12
CA VAL A 147 -19.15 -5.26 -12.93
C VAL A 147 -18.44 -4.98 -14.24
N GLU A 148 -18.84 -3.91 -14.91
CA GLU A 148 -18.17 -3.44 -16.13
C GLU A 148 -16.94 -2.62 -15.76
N LYS A 149 -15.75 -3.24 -15.89
CA LYS A 149 -14.47 -2.62 -15.59
C LYS A 149 -13.87 -1.97 -16.83
N ALA A 150 -13.90 -0.65 -16.86
CA ALA A 150 -13.19 0.17 -17.85
C ALA A 150 -11.79 0.56 -17.35
N VAL A 151 -11.07 1.36 -18.12
CA VAL A 151 -9.81 1.99 -17.67
C VAL A 151 -10.15 3.01 -16.57
N GLY A 152 -9.43 2.92 -15.44
CA GLY A 152 -9.68 3.73 -14.25
C GLY A 152 -10.17 2.91 -13.07
N PRO A 153 -10.22 3.47 -11.85
CA PRO A 153 -10.75 2.80 -10.68
C PRO A 153 -12.27 2.59 -10.84
N LYS A 154 -12.78 1.48 -10.30
CA LYS A 154 -14.21 1.18 -10.28
C LYS A 154 -14.66 0.94 -8.85
N PHE A 155 -15.71 1.62 -8.45
CA PHE A 155 -16.32 1.49 -7.13
C PHE A 155 -17.74 0.98 -7.27
N VAL A 156 -18.08 -0.09 -6.53
CA VAL A 156 -19.41 -0.70 -6.54
C VAL A 156 -19.95 -0.74 -5.11
N GLU A 157 -21.08 -0.12 -4.88
CA GLU A 157 -21.80 -0.18 -3.63
C GLU A 157 -22.87 -1.28 -3.69
N ILE A 158 -22.84 -2.17 -2.71
CA ILE A 158 -23.79 -3.26 -2.48
C ILE A 158 -24.74 -2.80 -1.40
N GLN A 159 -25.94 -2.40 -1.79
CA GLN A 159 -26.98 -1.91 -0.89
C GLN A 159 -27.87 -3.06 -0.48
N ILE A 160 -27.87 -3.43 0.80
CA ILE A 160 -28.67 -4.53 1.34
C ILE A 160 -29.95 -3.96 1.98
N ALA A 161 -31.09 -4.16 1.32
CA ALA A 161 -32.41 -3.78 1.85
C ALA A 161 -33.00 -4.94 2.66
N GLY A 162 -32.75 -4.95 3.97
CA GLY A 162 -32.99 -6.09 4.84
C GLY A 162 -34.40 -6.65 4.90
N ASN A 163 -35.42 -5.82 4.75
CA ASN A 163 -36.84 -6.25 4.89
C ASN A 163 -37.44 -6.82 3.59
N GLN A 164 -36.82 -6.62 2.45
CA GLN A 164 -37.33 -7.03 1.14
C GLN A 164 -36.51 -8.15 0.49
N SER A 165 -35.51 -8.69 1.18
CA SER A 165 -34.50 -9.64 0.62
C SER A 165 -33.88 -9.14 -0.69
N ALA A 166 -33.81 -7.83 -0.85
CA ALA A 166 -33.28 -7.18 -2.05
C ALA A 166 -31.83 -6.74 -1.85
N ILE A 167 -31.03 -6.98 -2.87
CA ILE A 167 -29.67 -6.43 -2.99
C ILE A 167 -29.68 -5.54 -4.23
N ASN A 168 -29.33 -4.28 -4.05
CA ASN A 168 -29.16 -3.34 -5.13
C ASN A 168 -27.69 -3.04 -5.33
N PHE A 169 -27.29 -2.80 -6.56
CA PHE A 169 -25.91 -2.45 -6.90
C PHE A 169 -25.89 -1.03 -7.48
N LYS A 170 -24.96 -0.23 -7.01
CA LYS A 170 -24.75 1.13 -7.49
C LYS A 170 -23.30 1.34 -7.85
N ASP A 171 -23.07 1.78 -9.05
CA ASP A 171 -21.76 2.20 -9.56
C ASP A 171 -21.48 3.66 -9.19
N TRP A 172 -20.22 3.95 -8.86
CA TRP A 172 -19.74 5.28 -8.51
C TRP A 172 -18.67 5.73 -9.50
#